data_741aafc160f65287380e5bee55a0bf14
#
_entry.id   741aafc160f65287380e5bee55a0bf14
#
_cell.length_a   1.000
_cell.length_b   1.000
_cell.length_c   1.000
_cell.angle_alpha   90.00
_cell.angle_beta   90.00
_cell.angle_gamma   90.00
#
_symmetry.space_group_name_H-M   'P 1'
#
loop_
_entity.id
_entity.type
_entity.pdbx_description
1 polymer ?
#
loop_
_entity_poly.entity_id
_entity_poly.type
_entity_poly.pdbx_seq_one_letter_code
_entity_poly.pdbx_strand_id
1 'polypeptide(L)'
;MGEIYREEKTDTTVINYSVPISDELIEDILCSAFEGGITYWANNVSFHNKEDGEKVGGWKHEYLTKTKLKDAKLIVHTIEGGQVAFSKKSIIDALQKMDTPEYKYTKALSRILSESWDADDADIVVQTACFGEVVYG
;
A
#
# COMPACT_ATOMS: atom_id res chain seq x y z
N MET A 1 -0.15 -7.28 -13.17
CA MET A 1 -0.37 -6.09 -12.33
C MET A 1 -1.86 -5.90 -12.10
N GLY A 2 -2.25 -5.45 -10.90
CA GLY A 2 -3.63 -5.21 -10.58
C GLY A 2 -4.18 -3.90 -11.15
N GLU A 3 -5.49 -3.79 -11.18
CA GLU A 3 -6.20 -2.60 -11.62
C GLU A 3 -7.26 -2.23 -10.59
N ILE A 4 -7.54 -0.93 -10.50
CA ILE A 4 -8.67 -0.38 -9.77
C ILE A 4 -9.73 0.01 -10.80
N TYR A 5 -10.92 -0.59 -10.70
CA TYR A 5 -12.01 -0.29 -11.59
C TYR A 5 -12.84 0.87 -11.03
N ARG A 6 -13.00 1.93 -11.80
CA ARG A 6 -13.71 3.14 -11.38
C ARG A 6 -14.91 3.41 -12.26
N GLU A 7 -15.91 4.05 -11.64
CA GLU A 7 -17.10 4.53 -12.31
C GLU A 7 -17.29 6.00 -11.97
N GLU A 8 -17.46 6.83 -12.99
CA GLU A 8 -17.70 8.25 -12.81
C GLU A 8 -19.04 8.62 -13.44
N LYS A 9 -19.85 9.37 -12.70
CA LYS A 9 -21.18 9.80 -13.12
C LYS A 9 -21.22 11.30 -13.31
N THR A 10 -21.62 11.75 -14.50
CA THR A 10 -21.85 13.17 -14.80
C THR A 10 -23.20 13.30 -15.48
N ASP A 11 -24.10 14.12 -14.94
CA ASP A 11 -25.48 14.25 -15.42
C ASP A 11 -26.16 12.89 -15.53
N THR A 12 -26.46 12.43 -16.75
CA THR A 12 -27.08 11.13 -17.01
C THR A 12 -26.09 10.13 -17.61
N THR A 13 -24.82 10.52 -17.73
CA THR A 13 -23.79 9.68 -18.34
C THR A 13 -22.96 8.99 -17.27
N VAL A 14 -22.77 7.69 -17.41
CA VAL A 14 -21.88 6.89 -16.56
C VAL A 14 -20.63 6.55 -17.37
N ILE A 15 -19.47 6.91 -16.84
CA ILE A 15 -18.18 6.60 -17.47
C ILE A 15 -17.48 5.54 -16.61
N ASN A 16 -17.16 4.41 -17.23
CA ASN A 16 -16.44 3.33 -16.57
C ASN A 16 -15.00 3.30 -17.09
N TYR A 17 -14.03 3.23 -16.18
CA TYR A 17 -12.61 3.17 -16.54
C TYR A 17 -11.82 2.38 -15.49
N SER A 18 -10.66 1.87 -15.90
CA SER A 18 -9.75 1.21 -14.97
C SER A 18 -8.51 2.07 -14.78
N VAL A 19 -7.97 2.06 -13.55
CA VAL A 19 -6.75 2.77 -13.19
C VAL A 19 -5.68 1.72 -12.90
N PRO A 20 -4.58 1.67 -13.64
CA PRO A 20 -3.53 0.69 -13.38
C PRO A 20 -2.81 1.03 -12.07
N ILE A 21 -2.45 -0.02 -11.33
CA ILE A 21 -1.62 0.10 -10.14
C ILE A 21 -0.17 -0.09 -10.60
N SER A 22 0.54 1.01 -10.80
CA SER A 22 1.92 0.97 -11.27
C SER A 22 2.89 0.67 -10.13
N ASP A 23 4.08 0.17 -10.49
CA ASP A 23 5.16 -0.02 -9.52
C ASP A 23 5.56 1.32 -8.89
N GLU A 24 5.58 2.39 -9.67
CA GLU A 24 5.88 3.73 -9.15
C GLU A 24 4.88 4.17 -8.06
N LEU A 25 3.58 3.93 -8.27
CA LEU A 25 2.57 4.25 -7.27
C LEU A 25 2.82 3.47 -5.98
N ILE A 26 3.10 2.18 -6.08
CA ILE A 26 3.40 1.34 -4.91
C ILE A 26 4.63 1.88 -4.17
N GLU A 27 5.70 2.20 -4.90
CA GLU A 27 6.93 2.72 -4.30
C GLU A 27 6.68 4.05 -3.58
N ASP A 28 5.90 4.95 -4.18
CA ASP A 28 5.59 6.25 -3.59
C ASP A 28 4.76 6.10 -2.31
N ILE A 29 3.77 5.22 -2.32
CA ILE A 29 2.95 4.93 -1.14
C ILE A 29 3.83 4.38 -0.01
N LEU A 30 4.68 3.40 -0.31
CA LEU A 30 5.53 2.79 0.70
C LEU A 30 6.59 3.77 1.22
N CYS A 31 7.16 4.60 0.35
CA CYS A 31 8.11 5.63 0.76
C CYS A 31 7.47 6.58 1.79
N SER A 32 6.29 7.08 1.48
CA SER A 32 5.57 7.98 2.38
C SER A 32 5.16 7.32 3.69
N ALA A 33 4.73 6.05 3.62
CA ALA A 33 4.38 5.29 4.80
C ALA A 33 5.60 5.08 5.72
N PHE A 34 6.73 4.66 5.16
CA PHE A 34 7.92 4.34 5.95
C PHE A 34 8.62 5.58 6.49
N GLU A 35 8.51 6.71 5.81
CA GLU A 35 9.11 7.97 6.27
C GLU A 35 8.26 8.70 7.31
N GLY A 36 6.98 8.40 7.41
CA GLY A 36 6.12 9.12 8.37
C GLY A 36 4.79 8.45 8.68
N GLY A 37 4.11 7.90 7.67
CA GLY A 37 2.72 7.46 7.84
C GLY A 37 2.50 6.42 8.93
N ILE A 38 3.37 5.43 9.04
CA ILE A 38 3.22 4.31 9.99
C ILE A 38 4.06 4.47 11.25
N THR A 39 4.85 5.51 11.38
CA THR A 39 5.86 5.62 12.44
C THR A 39 5.27 5.72 13.85
N TYR A 40 3.99 6.01 13.99
CA TYR A 40 3.34 6.06 15.30
C TYR A 40 2.93 4.68 15.82
N TRP A 41 2.89 3.66 14.97
CA TRP A 41 2.57 2.29 15.40
C TRP A 41 3.64 1.26 15.00
N ALA A 42 4.55 1.61 14.12
CA ALA A 42 5.63 0.74 13.65
C ALA A 42 6.97 1.39 13.91
N ASN A 43 7.91 0.64 14.48
CA ASN A 43 9.24 1.16 14.77
C ASN A 43 10.31 0.72 13.77
N ASN A 44 10.01 -0.26 12.93
CA ASN A 44 10.96 -0.76 11.94
C ASN A 44 10.27 -1.56 10.84
N VAL A 45 10.87 -1.55 9.66
CA VAL A 45 10.50 -2.42 8.55
C VAL A 45 11.76 -3.18 8.12
N SER A 46 11.66 -4.49 7.97
CA SER A 46 12.78 -5.32 7.58
C SER A 46 12.42 -6.23 6.40
N PHE A 47 13.45 -6.73 5.71
CA PHE A 47 13.26 -7.71 4.65
C PHE A 47 13.01 -9.09 5.26
N HIS A 48 12.00 -9.79 4.76
CA HIS A 48 11.81 -11.21 5.11
C HIS A 48 13.02 -12.03 4.64
N ASN A 49 13.56 -11.71 3.48
CA ASN A 49 14.82 -12.26 2.97
C ASN A 49 15.86 -11.15 2.88
N LYS A 50 16.72 -11.06 3.89
CA LYS A 50 17.71 -10.00 4.01
C LYS A 50 18.70 -9.99 2.85
N GLU A 51 19.17 -11.15 2.43
CA GLU A 51 20.13 -11.27 1.33
C GLU A 51 19.54 -10.72 0.03
N ASP A 52 18.31 -11.10 -0.29
CA ASP A 52 17.63 -10.59 -1.47
C ASP A 52 17.39 -9.09 -1.40
N GLY A 53 17.02 -8.59 -0.21
CA GLY A 53 16.81 -7.15 0.00
C GLY A 53 18.09 -6.35 -0.27
N GLU A 54 19.22 -6.82 0.20
CA GLU A 54 20.52 -6.18 -0.03
C GLU A 54 20.90 -6.23 -1.51
N LYS A 55 20.62 -7.34 -2.17
CA LYS A 55 20.93 -7.56 -3.58
C LYS A 55 20.20 -6.58 -4.51
N VAL A 56 18.98 -6.19 -4.19
CA VAL A 56 18.20 -5.24 -5.01
C VAL A 56 18.36 -3.78 -4.57
N GLY A 57 19.35 -3.47 -3.74
CA GLY A 57 19.71 -2.10 -3.40
C GLY A 57 19.41 -1.66 -1.97
N GLY A 58 18.76 -2.49 -1.16
CA GLY A 58 18.53 -2.22 0.26
C GLY A 58 17.41 -1.24 0.60
N TRP A 59 16.76 -0.65 -0.39
CA TRP A 59 15.66 0.31 -0.16
C TRP A 59 14.35 -0.41 0.08
N LYS A 60 13.76 -0.25 1.27
CA LYS A 60 12.52 -0.94 1.65
C LYS A 60 11.36 -0.61 0.73
N HIS A 61 11.18 0.66 0.38
CA HIS A 61 10.04 1.09 -0.44
C HIS A 61 10.12 0.60 -1.89
N GLU A 62 11.29 0.22 -2.38
CA GLU A 62 11.48 -0.29 -3.74
C GLU A 62 11.59 -1.80 -3.81
N TYR A 63 11.75 -2.47 -2.67
CA TYR A 63 12.05 -3.89 -2.65
C TYR A 63 10.99 -4.75 -3.35
N LEU A 64 9.72 -4.55 -2.99
CA LEU A 64 8.65 -5.42 -3.50
C LEU A 64 8.41 -5.29 -5.00
N THR A 65 8.81 -4.16 -5.60
CA THR A 65 8.65 -3.93 -7.03
C THR A 65 9.87 -4.35 -7.84
N LYS A 66 11.04 -4.37 -7.24
CA LYS A 66 12.31 -4.65 -7.93
C LYS A 66 12.84 -6.07 -7.73
N THR A 67 12.38 -6.77 -6.69
CA THR A 67 12.80 -8.14 -6.46
C THR A 67 12.27 -9.08 -7.54
N LYS A 68 13.02 -10.15 -7.80
CA LYS A 68 12.60 -11.24 -8.70
C LYS A 68 11.99 -12.40 -7.93
N LEU A 69 12.02 -12.37 -6.61
CA LEU A 69 11.41 -13.41 -5.78
C LEU A 69 9.89 -13.26 -5.79
N LYS A 70 9.18 -14.34 -6.09
CA LYS A 70 7.71 -14.32 -6.20
C LYS A 70 7.01 -14.09 -4.88
N ASP A 71 7.57 -14.63 -3.79
CA ASP A 71 6.95 -14.57 -2.46
C ASP A 71 7.65 -13.57 -1.54
N ALA A 72 8.23 -12.53 -2.13
CA ALA A 72 8.96 -11.52 -1.37
C ALA A 72 8.01 -10.76 -0.45
N LYS A 73 8.48 -10.52 0.78
CA LYS A 73 7.71 -9.82 1.81
C LYS A 73 8.59 -8.84 2.56
N LEU A 74 7.95 -7.78 3.04
CA LEU A 74 8.50 -6.90 4.07
C LEU A 74 7.84 -7.23 5.40
N ILE A 75 8.56 -7.06 6.48
CA ILE A 75 8.07 -7.30 7.84
C ILE A 75 8.00 -5.97 8.56
N VAL A 76 6.80 -5.62 9.03
CA VAL A 76 6.61 -4.43 9.87
C VAL A 76 6.68 -4.86 11.33
N HIS A 77 7.56 -4.22 12.09
CA HIS A 77 7.71 -4.46 13.53
C HIS A 77 6.93 -3.41 14.28
N THR A 78 5.91 -3.83 15.02
CA THR A 78 5.04 -2.89 15.74
C THR A 78 5.71 -2.43 17.04
N ILE A 79 5.33 -1.23 17.49
CA ILE A 79 5.82 -0.68 18.75
C ILE A 79 5.47 -1.60 19.94
N GLU A 80 4.36 -2.33 19.83
CA GLU A 80 3.92 -3.28 20.86
C GLU A 80 4.74 -4.58 20.88
N GLY A 81 5.67 -4.76 19.96
CA GLY A 81 6.52 -5.95 19.90
C GLY A 81 6.03 -7.05 18.96
N GLY A 82 4.98 -6.79 18.19
CA GLY A 82 4.47 -7.73 17.20
C GLY A 82 5.16 -7.57 15.84
N GLN A 83 4.87 -8.49 14.95
CA GLN A 83 5.35 -8.47 13.57
C GLN A 83 4.22 -8.82 12.62
N VAL A 84 4.18 -8.16 11.47
CA VAL A 84 3.25 -8.50 10.40
C VAL A 84 3.98 -8.37 9.07
N ALA A 85 3.77 -9.34 8.19
CA ALA A 85 4.41 -9.34 6.87
C ALA A 85 3.38 -8.96 5.79
N PHE A 86 3.87 -8.31 4.76
CA PHE A 86 3.05 -8.02 3.59
C PHE A 86 3.88 -8.12 2.30
N SER A 87 3.19 -8.40 1.20
CA SER A 87 3.78 -8.57 -0.13
C SER A 87 3.28 -7.48 -1.07
N LYS A 88 3.81 -7.46 -2.29
CA LYS A 88 3.26 -6.61 -3.35
C LYS A 88 1.78 -6.91 -3.59
N LYS A 89 1.41 -8.20 -3.59
CA LYS A 89 0.01 -8.61 -3.74
C LYS A 89 -0.86 -8.05 -2.61
N SER A 90 -0.35 -8.00 -1.39
CA SER A 90 -1.08 -7.42 -0.25
C SER A 90 -1.42 -5.94 -0.50
N ILE A 91 -0.49 -5.18 -1.08
CA ILE A 91 -0.73 -3.77 -1.41
C ILE A 91 -1.80 -3.65 -2.52
N ILE A 92 -1.68 -4.47 -3.56
CA ILE A 92 -2.66 -4.47 -4.66
C ILE A 92 -4.06 -4.82 -4.13
N ASP A 93 -4.15 -5.88 -3.32
CA ASP A 93 -5.42 -6.30 -2.71
C ASP A 93 -6.00 -5.20 -1.79
N ALA A 94 -5.14 -4.50 -1.05
CA ALA A 94 -5.56 -3.39 -0.20
C ALA A 94 -6.19 -2.26 -1.02
N LEU A 95 -5.52 -1.84 -2.09
CA LEU A 95 -6.04 -0.78 -2.96
C LEU A 95 -7.38 -1.18 -3.60
N GLN A 96 -7.50 -2.43 -4.02
CA GLN A 96 -8.75 -2.94 -4.58
C GLN A 96 -9.87 -3.00 -3.54
N LYS A 97 -9.54 -3.40 -2.31
CA LYS A 97 -10.51 -3.41 -1.20
C LYS A 97 -10.99 -1.99 -0.87
N MET A 98 -10.09 -1.02 -0.90
CA MET A 98 -10.44 0.38 -0.65
C MET A 98 -11.37 0.96 -1.71
N ASP A 99 -11.44 0.33 -2.87
CA ASP A 99 -12.30 0.76 -3.97
C ASP A 99 -13.76 0.30 -3.83
N THR A 100 -14.15 -0.21 -2.68
CA THR A 100 -15.54 -0.58 -2.43
C THR A 100 -16.25 0.55 -1.69
N PRO A 101 -17.50 0.89 -2.05
CA PRO A 101 -18.24 1.99 -1.38
C PRO A 101 -18.43 1.75 0.11
N GLU A 102 -18.46 0.49 0.54
CA GLU A 102 -18.65 0.09 1.93
C GLU A 102 -17.40 0.26 2.77
N TYR A 103 -16.23 0.41 2.15
CA TYR A 103 -15.00 0.55 2.91
C TYR A 103 -14.93 1.93 3.58
N LYS A 104 -14.74 1.93 4.90
CA LYS A 104 -14.75 3.15 5.71
C LYS A 104 -13.76 4.22 5.20
N TYR A 105 -12.65 3.80 4.63
CA TYR A 105 -11.57 4.69 4.20
C TYR A 105 -11.48 4.83 2.68
N THR A 106 -12.57 4.61 1.96
CA THR A 106 -12.55 4.68 0.49
C THR A 106 -12.14 6.07 -0.04
N LYS A 107 -12.34 7.12 0.74
CA LYS A 107 -11.93 8.48 0.35
C LYS A 107 -10.40 8.62 0.27
N ALA A 108 -9.65 7.85 1.06
CA ALA A 108 -8.20 7.83 0.97
C ALA A 108 -7.75 7.35 -0.42
N LEU A 109 -8.42 6.35 -0.97
CA LEU A 109 -8.12 5.89 -2.32
C LEU A 109 -8.41 6.98 -3.36
N SER A 110 -9.49 7.72 -3.22
CA SER A 110 -9.81 8.82 -4.13
C SER A 110 -8.72 9.89 -4.13
N ARG A 111 -8.16 10.21 -2.95
CA ARG A 111 -7.03 11.13 -2.86
C ARG A 111 -5.77 10.58 -3.52
N ILE A 112 -5.49 9.29 -3.33
CA ILE A 112 -4.34 8.63 -3.96
C ILE A 112 -4.45 8.69 -5.48
N LEU A 113 -5.62 8.38 -6.04
CA LEU A 113 -5.82 8.36 -7.49
C LEU A 113 -5.83 9.77 -8.10
N SER A 114 -6.14 10.80 -7.34
CA SER A 114 -6.10 12.20 -7.80
C SER A 114 -4.79 12.91 -7.45
N GLU A 115 -3.80 12.18 -6.94
CA GLU A 115 -2.48 12.70 -6.56
C GLU A 115 -2.53 13.80 -5.50
N SER A 116 -3.57 13.81 -4.65
CA SER A 116 -3.74 14.75 -3.55
C SER A 116 -3.62 14.06 -2.18
N TRP A 117 -2.90 12.96 -2.11
CA TRP A 117 -2.77 12.15 -0.91
C TRP A 117 -1.58 12.56 -0.05
N ASP A 118 -1.60 12.10 1.21
CA ASP A 118 -0.57 12.38 2.20
C ASP A 118 -0.12 11.10 2.93
N ALA A 119 0.72 11.27 3.95
CA ALA A 119 1.25 10.16 4.73
C ALA A 119 0.15 9.37 5.47
N ASP A 120 -0.93 10.03 5.88
CA ASP A 120 -2.04 9.36 6.54
C ASP A 120 -2.76 8.41 5.57
N ASP A 121 -2.89 8.80 4.32
CA ASP A 121 -3.47 7.95 3.28
C ASP A 121 -2.57 6.74 3.00
N ALA A 122 -1.26 6.95 2.98
CA ALA A 122 -0.29 5.85 2.84
C ALA A 122 -0.36 4.88 4.02
N ASP A 123 -0.53 5.39 5.24
CA ASP A 123 -0.74 4.57 6.43
C ASP A 123 -1.96 3.65 6.28
N ILE A 124 -3.08 4.20 5.82
CA ILE A 124 -4.30 3.43 5.60
C ILE A 124 -4.04 2.26 4.64
N VAL A 125 -3.32 2.50 3.55
CA VAL A 125 -2.98 1.44 2.58
C VAL A 125 -2.15 0.34 3.25
N VAL A 126 -1.11 0.72 3.99
CA VAL A 126 -0.22 -0.26 4.64
C VAL A 126 -0.96 -1.05 5.71
N GLN A 127 -1.78 -0.42 6.54
CA GLN A 127 -2.57 -1.14 7.54
C GLN A 127 -3.57 -2.11 6.88
N THR A 128 -4.24 -1.67 5.82
CA THR A 128 -5.16 -2.53 5.08
C THR A 128 -4.42 -3.72 4.47
N ALA A 129 -3.21 -3.50 3.94
CA ALA A 129 -2.38 -4.58 3.40
C ALA A 129 -1.94 -5.57 4.49
N CYS A 130 -1.59 -5.07 5.67
CA CYS A 130 -1.09 -5.89 6.77
C CYS A 130 -2.20 -6.62 7.52
N PHE A 131 -3.32 -5.96 7.78
CA PHE A 131 -4.35 -6.45 8.70
C PHE A 131 -5.72 -6.68 8.06
N GLY A 132 -5.89 -6.29 6.80
CA GLY A 132 -7.19 -6.31 6.14
C GLY A 132 -8.10 -5.15 6.53
N GLU A 133 -7.69 -4.34 7.49
CA GLU A 133 -8.44 -3.19 8.00
C GLU A 133 -7.50 -2.21 8.70
N VAL A 134 -7.98 -1.02 9.00
CA VAL A 134 -7.23 -0.05 9.81
C VAL A 134 -7.43 -0.39 11.29
N VAL A 135 -6.35 -0.71 12.00
CA VAL A 135 -6.37 -1.08 13.43
C VAL A 135 -5.74 -0.04 14.34
N TYR A 136 -4.94 0.86 13.82
CA TYR A 136 -4.27 1.94 14.56
C TYR A 136 -4.78 3.30 14.10
N GLY A 137 -4.82 4.24 14.99
CA GLY A 137 -5.22 5.59 14.66
C GLY A 137 -6.30 6.11 15.51
#